data_3c3a9ac6b3af69dadfbf8b4cce9c122f
#
_entry.id   3c3a9ac6b3af69dadfbf8b4cce9c122f
#
_cell.length_a   1.000
_cell.length_b   1.000
_cell.length_c   1.000
_cell.angle_alpha   90.00
_cell.angle_beta   90.00
_cell.angle_gamma   90.00
#
_symmetry.space_group_name_H-M   'P 1'
#
loop_
_entity.id
_entity.type
_entity.pdbx_description
1 polymer ?
#
loop_
_entity_poly.entity_id
_entity_poly.type
_entity_poly.pdbx_seq_one_letter_code
_entity_poly.pdbx_strand_id
1 'polypeptide(L)'
;MKKLQPLIYALLICSGILIGNIGNDPSTINEEGKINAILNLIDNHYVDTLNTSNFEDKTINAILNELDPHSAYIPVKKYQAVEEDMQGSFSGIGVQFNIIDDSIVVVSAISAGPSEKLGIQSGDRIISVEKKDVASTGIKNEGVIKLLRGEKGSIVNINIKRRGQLEIIPFAIKRDDIPLYSVDVGIILQNDIGYIKINRFAATTYDEMMEKVNSLQESGMQKLILDLRGNPGGYLHIANQMCDEFLKDGELIV
;
A
#
# COMPACT_ATOMS: atom_id res chain seq x y z
N MET A 1 35.38 -54.44 -42.30
CA MET A 1 34.93 -53.17 -41.68
C MET A 1 34.31 -52.17 -42.67
N LYS A 2 34.76 -52.03 -43.93
CA LYS A 2 34.20 -51.05 -44.90
C LYS A 2 32.73 -51.29 -45.33
N LYS A 3 32.21 -52.52 -45.23
CA LYS A 3 30.82 -52.86 -45.64
C LYS A 3 29.73 -52.45 -44.62
N LEU A 4 30.10 -52.13 -43.34
CA LEU A 4 29.13 -51.71 -42.30
C LEU A 4 28.99 -50.21 -42.19
N GLN A 5 29.88 -49.42 -42.78
CA GLN A 5 29.87 -47.93 -42.67
C GLN A 5 28.54 -47.29 -43.15
N PRO A 6 27.97 -47.69 -44.31
CA PRO A 6 26.73 -47.07 -44.75
C PRO A 6 25.54 -47.37 -43.81
N LEU A 7 25.54 -48.50 -43.14
CA LEU A 7 24.51 -48.87 -42.19
C LEU A 7 24.60 -48.06 -40.90
N ILE A 8 25.81 -47.78 -40.45
CA ILE A 8 26.08 -46.88 -39.27
C ILE A 8 25.64 -45.47 -39.59
N TYR A 9 25.94 -44.92 -40.77
CA TYR A 9 25.51 -43.59 -41.17
C TYR A 9 23.99 -43.48 -41.31
N ALA A 10 23.32 -44.51 -41.88
CA ALA A 10 21.85 -44.53 -41.92
C ALA A 10 21.22 -44.54 -40.52
N LEU A 11 21.80 -45.30 -39.59
CA LEU A 11 21.32 -45.35 -38.20
C LEU A 11 21.53 -44.03 -37.47
N LEU A 12 22.64 -43.32 -37.68
CA LEU A 12 22.92 -41.99 -37.13
C LEU A 12 21.98 -40.93 -37.71
N ILE A 13 21.65 -40.98 -39.00
CA ILE A 13 20.70 -40.09 -39.64
C ILE A 13 19.27 -40.34 -39.10
N CYS A 14 18.85 -41.58 -39.00
CA CYS A 14 17.56 -41.96 -38.45
C CYS A 14 17.41 -41.55 -36.96
N SER A 15 18.49 -41.75 -36.16
CA SER A 15 18.46 -41.32 -34.77
C SER A 15 18.44 -39.80 -34.64
N GLY A 16 19.17 -39.07 -35.51
CA GLY A 16 19.13 -37.60 -35.56
C GLY A 16 17.73 -37.07 -35.93
N ILE A 17 17.03 -37.67 -36.88
CA ILE A 17 15.67 -37.32 -37.26
C ILE A 17 14.69 -37.65 -36.13
N LEU A 18 14.83 -38.79 -35.45
CA LEU A 18 14.01 -39.18 -34.31
C LEU A 18 14.19 -38.20 -33.13
N ILE A 19 15.44 -37.85 -32.80
CA ILE A 19 15.73 -36.88 -31.73
C ILE A 19 15.26 -35.49 -32.11
N GLY A 20 15.39 -35.06 -33.35
CA GLY A 20 14.89 -33.81 -33.88
C GLY A 20 13.37 -33.69 -33.84
N ASN A 21 12.65 -34.79 -34.09
CA ASN A 21 11.18 -34.83 -33.98
C ASN A 21 10.66 -34.88 -32.54
N ILE A 22 11.41 -35.46 -31.61
CA ILE A 22 11.02 -35.46 -30.17
C ILE A 22 11.14 -34.06 -29.57
N GLY A 23 12.02 -33.21 -30.12
CA GLY A 23 12.15 -31.79 -29.71
C GLY A 23 11.16 -30.82 -30.38
N ASN A 24 10.53 -31.25 -31.49
CA ASN A 24 9.58 -30.45 -32.27
C ASN A 24 8.22 -31.16 -32.34
N ASP A 25 7.63 -31.47 -31.21
CA ASP A 25 6.24 -31.83 -31.18
C ASP A 25 5.39 -30.57 -31.40
N PRO A 26 4.81 -30.35 -32.60
CA PRO A 26 3.96 -29.19 -32.86
C PRO A 26 2.64 -29.25 -32.05
N SER A 27 2.43 -30.34 -31.31
CA SER A 27 1.29 -30.50 -30.39
C SER A 27 1.59 -30.02 -28.96
N THR A 28 2.84 -29.69 -28.61
CA THR A 28 3.13 -28.78 -27.51
C THR A 28 2.99 -27.35 -28.01
N ILE A 29 1.86 -26.99 -28.60
CA ILE A 29 1.34 -25.66 -28.35
C ILE A 29 1.11 -25.68 -26.85
N ASN A 30 2.11 -25.24 -26.07
CA ASN A 30 1.85 -24.72 -24.75
C ASN A 30 0.57 -23.92 -24.93
N GLU A 31 -0.45 -24.24 -24.16
CA GLU A 31 -1.60 -23.37 -23.98
C GLU A 31 -1.14 -22.08 -23.27
N GLU A 32 -0.09 -21.46 -23.77
CA GLU A 32 0.19 -20.07 -23.55
C GLU A 32 -1.02 -19.35 -24.09
N GLY A 33 -1.87 -18.91 -23.17
CA GLY A 33 -3.13 -18.30 -23.52
C GLY A 33 -2.87 -17.20 -24.55
N LYS A 34 -3.83 -16.92 -25.43
CA LYS A 34 -3.72 -15.92 -26.51
C LYS A 34 -3.09 -14.59 -26.04
N ILE A 35 -3.29 -14.25 -24.79
CA ILE A 35 -2.71 -13.04 -24.16
C ILE A 35 -1.18 -13.13 -24.11
N ASN A 36 -0.61 -14.24 -23.65
CA ASN A 36 0.84 -14.43 -23.60
C ASN A 36 1.44 -14.45 -25.01
N ALA A 37 0.76 -15.06 -25.97
CA ALA A 37 1.21 -15.07 -27.36
C ALA A 37 1.25 -13.64 -27.95
N ILE A 38 0.26 -12.79 -27.64
CA ILE A 38 0.22 -11.39 -28.07
C ILE A 38 1.34 -10.60 -27.38
N LEU A 39 1.53 -10.77 -26.08
CA LEU A 39 2.60 -10.08 -25.33
C LEU A 39 3.97 -10.44 -25.89
N ASN A 40 4.23 -11.72 -26.15
CA ASN A 40 5.46 -12.19 -26.78
C ASN A 40 5.66 -11.64 -28.19
N LEU A 41 4.58 -11.53 -28.98
CA LEU A 41 4.65 -10.94 -30.32
C LEU A 41 5.01 -9.44 -30.26
N ILE A 42 4.42 -8.72 -29.33
CA ILE A 42 4.70 -7.29 -29.10
C ILE A 42 6.16 -7.12 -28.66
N ASP A 43 6.63 -7.88 -27.69
CA ASP A 43 7.98 -7.77 -27.12
C ASP A 43 9.07 -8.04 -28.18
N ASN A 44 8.81 -8.98 -29.11
CA ASN A 44 9.79 -9.42 -30.09
C ASN A 44 9.72 -8.68 -31.43
N HIS A 45 8.56 -8.08 -31.79
CA HIS A 45 8.30 -7.59 -33.15
C HIS A 45 7.75 -6.15 -33.22
N TYR A 46 7.43 -5.51 -32.09
CA TYR A 46 6.97 -4.14 -32.13
C TYR A 46 8.10 -3.17 -32.42
N VAL A 47 7.83 -2.15 -33.25
CA VAL A 47 8.84 -1.21 -33.78
C VAL A 47 9.42 -0.31 -32.69
N ASP A 48 8.58 0.13 -31.75
CA ASP A 48 8.98 1.04 -30.68
C ASP A 48 9.27 0.31 -29.36
N THR A 49 10.23 0.82 -28.59
CA THR A 49 10.47 0.34 -27.23
C THR A 49 9.29 0.71 -26.31
N LEU A 50 8.53 -0.28 -25.87
CA LEU A 50 7.46 -0.09 -24.94
C LEU A 50 7.99 -0.05 -23.49
N ASN A 51 7.41 0.81 -22.66
CA ASN A 51 7.58 0.72 -21.22
C ASN A 51 6.75 -0.44 -20.71
N THR A 52 7.37 -1.62 -20.63
CA THR A 52 6.73 -2.91 -20.38
C THR A 52 5.87 -2.87 -19.11
N SER A 53 6.38 -2.31 -18.00
CA SER A 53 5.64 -2.28 -16.74
C SER A 53 4.36 -1.44 -16.80
N ASN A 54 4.37 -0.31 -17.48
CA ASN A 54 3.19 0.53 -17.64
C ASN A 54 2.17 -0.08 -18.63
N PHE A 55 2.68 -0.82 -19.63
CA PHE A 55 1.84 -1.55 -20.58
C PHE A 55 1.14 -2.74 -19.91
N GLU A 56 1.86 -3.52 -19.10
CA GLU A 56 1.32 -4.63 -18.31
C GLU A 56 0.23 -4.15 -17.35
N ASP A 57 0.51 -3.10 -16.55
CA ASP A 57 -0.46 -2.51 -15.61
C ASP A 57 -1.76 -2.09 -16.32
N LYS A 58 -1.65 -1.46 -17.51
CA LYS A 58 -2.82 -1.08 -18.32
C LYS A 58 -3.58 -2.27 -18.86
N THR A 59 -2.87 -3.31 -19.30
CA THR A 59 -3.48 -4.53 -19.85
C THR A 59 -4.24 -5.27 -18.77
N ILE A 60 -3.66 -5.43 -17.58
CA ILE A 60 -4.32 -6.05 -16.42
C ILE A 60 -5.59 -5.28 -16.06
N ASN A 61 -5.50 -3.93 -15.96
CA ASN A 61 -6.67 -3.11 -15.67
C ASN A 61 -7.77 -3.24 -16.74
N ALA A 62 -7.40 -3.34 -18.03
CA ALA A 62 -8.37 -3.53 -19.11
C ALA A 62 -9.11 -4.87 -18.97
N ILE A 63 -8.41 -5.94 -18.62
CA ILE A 63 -9.02 -7.27 -18.38
C ILE A 63 -9.96 -7.22 -17.17
N LEU A 64 -9.53 -6.60 -16.06
CA LEU A 64 -10.33 -6.53 -14.84
C LEU A 64 -11.57 -5.64 -14.98
N ASN A 65 -11.53 -4.63 -15.84
CA ASN A 65 -12.69 -3.79 -16.14
C ASN A 65 -13.85 -4.54 -16.84
N GLU A 66 -13.58 -5.72 -17.41
CA GLU A 66 -14.62 -6.61 -17.96
C GLU A 66 -15.31 -7.47 -16.87
N LEU A 67 -14.79 -7.43 -15.65
CA LEU A 67 -15.35 -8.13 -14.49
C LEU A 67 -16.26 -7.18 -13.68
N ASP A 68 -16.51 -7.56 -12.43
CA ASP A 68 -17.31 -6.72 -11.53
C ASP A 68 -16.52 -5.48 -11.04
N PRO A 69 -17.22 -4.43 -10.55
CA PRO A 69 -16.57 -3.20 -10.07
C PRO A 69 -15.65 -3.38 -8.84
N HIS A 70 -15.67 -4.54 -8.18
CA HIS A 70 -14.86 -4.83 -7.01
C HIS A 70 -13.52 -5.48 -7.38
N SER A 71 -13.38 -5.92 -8.64
CA SER A 71 -12.13 -6.48 -9.15
C SER A 71 -11.14 -5.36 -9.48
N ALA A 72 -10.09 -5.20 -8.69
CA ALA A 72 -9.11 -4.15 -8.87
C ALA A 72 -7.67 -4.68 -8.80
N TYR A 73 -6.81 -4.18 -9.67
CA TYR A 73 -5.38 -4.45 -9.65
C TYR A 73 -4.63 -3.37 -8.85
N ILE A 74 -3.83 -3.79 -7.91
CA ILE A 74 -2.97 -2.91 -7.12
C ILE A 74 -1.54 -3.02 -7.65
N PRO A 75 -1.02 -2.02 -8.39
CA PRO A 75 0.36 -2.02 -8.85
C PRO A 75 1.35 -2.09 -7.69
N VAL A 76 2.47 -2.78 -7.88
CA VAL A 76 3.53 -2.95 -6.86
C VAL A 76 3.94 -1.63 -6.22
N LYS A 77 4.00 -0.54 -7.01
CA LYS A 77 4.33 0.80 -6.52
C LYS A 77 3.33 1.37 -5.49
N LYS A 78 2.08 0.90 -5.53
CA LYS A 78 0.99 1.33 -4.62
C LYS A 78 0.74 0.33 -3.50
N TYR A 79 1.25 -0.91 -3.64
CA TYR A 79 0.98 -2.01 -2.73
C TYR A 79 1.34 -1.65 -1.29
N GLN A 80 2.54 -1.11 -1.06
CA GLN A 80 2.99 -0.73 0.27
C GLN A 80 2.05 0.30 0.95
N ALA A 81 1.59 1.30 0.20
CA ALA A 81 0.68 2.32 0.75
C ALA A 81 -0.69 1.73 1.12
N VAL A 82 -1.19 0.80 0.29
CA VAL A 82 -2.44 0.08 0.58
C VAL A 82 -2.26 -0.84 1.79
N GLU A 83 -1.13 -1.54 1.88
CA GLU A 83 -0.83 -2.43 3.01
C GLU A 83 -0.71 -1.65 4.32
N GLU A 84 0.00 -0.52 4.34
CA GLU A 84 0.09 0.37 5.50
C GLU A 84 -1.30 0.87 5.93
N ASP A 85 -2.15 1.27 4.98
CA ASP A 85 -3.51 1.72 5.26
C ASP A 85 -4.38 0.59 5.84
N MET A 86 -4.24 -0.62 5.33
CA MET A 86 -4.93 -1.81 5.82
C MET A 86 -4.40 -2.29 7.18
N GLN A 87 -3.10 -2.15 7.45
CA GLN A 87 -2.51 -2.45 8.77
C GLN A 87 -2.91 -1.41 9.84
N GLY A 88 -3.41 -0.24 9.45
CA GLY A 88 -3.76 0.85 10.36
C GLY A 88 -2.56 1.60 10.92
N SER A 89 -1.39 1.48 10.30
CA SER A 89 -0.20 2.24 10.68
C SER A 89 0.82 2.31 9.54
N PHE A 90 1.67 3.31 9.58
CA PHE A 90 2.86 3.39 8.71
C PHE A 90 4.09 3.78 9.53
N SER A 91 5.27 3.44 9.05
CA SER A 91 6.50 3.84 9.73
C SER A 91 7.06 5.16 9.19
N GLY A 92 7.33 6.11 10.10
CA GLY A 92 7.78 7.44 9.75
C GLY A 92 8.10 8.33 10.94
N ILE A 93 8.20 9.64 10.69
CA ILE A 93 8.52 10.63 11.74
C ILE A 93 7.28 11.17 12.47
N GLY A 94 6.07 10.94 12.00
CA GLY A 94 4.84 11.37 12.65
C GLY A 94 4.59 12.87 12.55
N VAL A 95 4.57 13.42 11.35
CA VAL A 95 4.16 14.80 11.07
C VAL A 95 3.10 14.87 9.98
N GLN A 96 2.14 15.76 10.14
CA GLN A 96 1.31 16.27 9.05
C GLN A 96 2.01 17.48 8.44
N PHE A 97 2.08 17.57 7.14
CA PHE A 97 2.76 18.65 6.45
C PHE A 97 1.99 19.14 5.23
N ASN A 98 2.27 20.36 4.83
CA ASN A 98 1.89 20.92 3.53
C ASN A 98 3.12 21.48 2.84
N ILE A 99 3.10 21.55 1.51
CA ILE A 99 4.11 22.27 0.73
C ILE A 99 3.57 23.69 0.50
N ILE A 100 4.23 24.69 1.09
CA ILE A 100 3.87 26.11 0.99
C ILE A 100 5.13 26.86 0.53
N ASP A 101 5.02 27.63 -0.55
CA ASP A 101 6.14 28.37 -1.14
C ASP A 101 7.38 27.48 -1.34
N ASP A 102 7.17 26.34 -1.97
CA ASP A 102 8.20 25.32 -2.25
C ASP A 102 9.01 24.92 -1.00
N SER A 103 8.35 24.86 0.15
CA SER A 103 8.92 24.44 1.44
C SER A 103 7.98 23.50 2.15
N ILE A 104 8.53 22.50 2.82
CA ILE A 104 7.76 21.54 3.64
C ILE A 104 7.47 22.23 4.98
N VAL A 105 6.20 22.55 5.22
CA VAL A 105 5.74 23.19 6.45
C VAL A 105 4.99 22.16 7.29
N VAL A 106 5.43 21.97 8.53
CA VAL A 106 4.74 21.11 9.50
C VAL A 106 3.42 21.77 9.89
N VAL A 107 2.31 21.09 9.65
CA VAL A 107 0.98 21.49 10.10
C VAL A 107 0.80 21.12 11.57
N SER A 108 1.12 19.86 11.90
CA SER A 108 1.09 19.34 13.27
C SER A 108 2.01 18.13 13.40
N ALA A 109 2.60 17.92 14.57
CA ALA A 109 3.13 16.64 14.96
C ALA A 109 1.97 15.71 15.39
N ILE A 110 2.08 14.41 15.06
CA ILE A 110 1.09 13.42 15.47
C ILE A 110 1.31 13.11 16.96
N SER A 111 0.21 13.10 17.71
CA SER A 111 0.24 12.88 19.15
C SER A 111 0.90 11.55 19.52
N ALA A 112 1.73 11.57 20.56
CA ALA A 112 2.56 10.46 21.00
C ALA A 112 3.61 9.98 19.97
N GLY A 113 3.69 10.61 18.81
CA GLY A 113 4.65 10.30 17.75
C GLY A 113 6.08 10.75 18.04
N PRO A 114 7.05 10.28 17.24
CA PRO A 114 8.47 10.59 17.47
C PRO A 114 8.78 12.07 17.30
N SER A 115 8.13 12.78 16.39
CA SER A 115 8.34 14.22 16.16
C SER A 115 7.81 15.08 17.31
N GLU A 116 6.65 14.72 17.88
CA GLU A 116 6.11 15.43 19.05
C GLU A 116 7.03 15.29 20.26
N LYS A 117 7.52 14.07 20.53
CA LYS A 117 8.46 13.79 21.63
C LYS A 117 9.76 14.59 21.55
N LEU A 118 10.20 14.92 20.35
CA LEU A 118 11.38 15.74 20.10
C LEU A 118 11.09 17.25 20.07
N GLY A 119 9.83 17.67 20.15
CA GLY A 119 9.44 19.06 20.20
C GLY A 119 9.38 19.76 18.84
N ILE A 120 9.08 19.02 17.78
CA ILE A 120 8.70 19.58 16.49
C ILE A 120 7.33 20.24 16.63
N GLN A 121 7.18 21.45 16.08
CA GLN A 121 6.02 22.30 16.27
C GLN A 121 5.33 22.64 14.95
N SER A 122 4.04 22.97 15.04
CA SER A 122 3.31 23.56 13.93
C SER A 122 3.99 24.84 13.44
N GLY A 123 4.13 24.99 12.13
CA GLY A 123 4.82 26.10 11.48
C GLY A 123 6.33 25.90 11.29
N ASP A 124 6.93 24.83 11.80
CA ASP A 124 8.31 24.49 11.49
C ASP A 124 8.47 24.21 10.00
N ARG A 125 9.51 24.73 9.38
CA ARG A 125 9.85 24.48 7.97
C ARG A 125 11.01 23.51 7.89
N ILE A 126 10.81 22.34 7.27
CA ILE A 126 11.90 21.39 7.01
C ILE A 126 12.67 21.90 5.81
N ILE A 127 13.93 22.23 6.02
CA ILE A 127 14.81 22.80 4.98
C ILE A 127 15.74 21.77 4.37
N SER A 128 16.14 20.76 5.14
CA SER A 128 16.93 19.65 4.61
C SER A 128 16.58 18.33 5.30
N VAL A 129 16.76 17.23 4.57
CA VAL A 129 16.63 15.85 5.03
C VAL A 129 17.86 15.07 4.57
N GLU A 130 18.54 14.36 5.49
CA GLU A 130 19.78 13.62 5.22
C GLU A 130 20.82 14.47 4.46
N LYS A 131 21.01 15.71 4.90
CA LYS A 131 21.93 16.71 4.31
C LYS A 131 21.57 17.14 2.87
N LYS A 132 20.41 16.75 2.34
CA LYS A 132 19.89 17.24 1.06
C LYS A 132 18.89 18.36 1.32
N ASP A 133 19.07 19.48 0.66
CA ASP A 133 18.10 20.56 0.69
C ASP A 133 16.80 20.12 0.05
N VAL A 134 15.69 20.43 0.71
CA VAL A 134 14.33 20.11 0.25
C VAL A 134 13.45 21.36 0.09
N ALA A 135 13.93 22.50 0.53
CA ALA A 135 13.28 23.79 0.31
C ALA A 135 13.73 24.38 -1.04
N SER A 136 12.80 24.99 -1.77
CA SER A 136 13.06 25.60 -3.09
C SER A 136 13.60 24.64 -4.16
N THR A 137 13.15 23.38 -4.10
CA THR A 137 13.62 22.30 -5.03
C THR A 137 12.52 21.77 -5.92
N GLY A 138 11.30 22.29 -5.85
CA GLY A 138 10.13 21.76 -6.56
C GLY A 138 9.68 20.38 -6.06
N ILE A 139 10.02 20.02 -4.81
CA ILE A 139 9.66 18.73 -4.22
C ILE A 139 8.15 18.56 -4.17
N LYS A 140 7.68 17.35 -4.52
CA LYS A 140 6.26 16.98 -4.46
C LYS A 140 5.99 16.11 -3.22
N ASN A 141 4.72 16.01 -2.82
CA ASN A 141 4.28 15.22 -1.66
C ASN A 141 4.87 13.80 -1.65
N GLU A 142 4.88 13.10 -2.79
CA GLU A 142 5.46 11.76 -2.88
C GLU A 142 6.97 11.75 -2.54
N GLY A 143 7.70 12.78 -2.96
CA GLY A 143 9.12 12.93 -2.64
C GLY A 143 9.35 13.17 -1.16
N VAL A 144 8.53 14.00 -0.53
CA VAL A 144 8.58 14.25 0.92
C VAL A 144 8.28 12.97 1.70
N ILE A 145 7.22 12.26 1.32
CA ILE A 145 6.82 10.99 1.96
C ILE A 145 7.98 9.98 1.90
N LYS A 146 8.62 9.81 0.74
CA LYS A 146 9.77 8.91 0.58
C LYS A 146 10.97 9.26 1.45
N LEU A 147 11.18 10.54 1.74
CA LEU A 147 12.29 10.98 2.58
C LEU A 147 11.99 10.80 4.07
N LEU A 148 10.76 11.05 4.49
CA LEU A 148 10.37 11.06 5.91
C LEU A 148 9.93 9.69 6.42
N ARG A 149 9.35 8.83 5.56
CA ARG A 149 9.06 7.43 5.86
C ARG A 149 10.31 6.56 5.75
N GLY A 150 10.23 5.33 6.22
CA GLY A 150 11.29 4.32 6.14
C GLY A 150 11.13 3.27 7.22
N GLU A 151 12.07 2.35 7.32
CA GLU A 151 12.00 1.23 8.27
C GLU A 151 11.88 1.73 9.71
N LYS A 152 11.01 1.08 10.49
CA LYS A 152 10.85 1.32 11.92
C LYS A 152 12.19 1.18 12.64
N GLY A 153 12.49 2.15 13.49
CA GLY A 153 13.74 2.19 14.26
C GLY A 153 14.92 2.82 13.51
N SER A 154 14.83 3.05 12.20
CA SER A 154 15.84 3.81 11.47
C SER A 154 15.81 5.29 11.86
N ILE A 155 16.95 5.97 11.74
CA ILE A 155 17.07 7.39 12.08
C ILE A 155 17.03 8.20 10.79
N VAL A 156 16.29 9.31 10.82
CA VAL A 156 16.35 10.35 9.79
C VAL A 156 16.78 11.67 10.41
N ASN A 157 17.76 12.32 9.79
CA ASN A 157 18.26 13.62 10.20
C ASN A 157 17.56 14.70 9.38
N ILE A 158 16.91 15.64 10.07
CA ILE A 158 16.28 16.78 9.43
C ILE A 158 16.80 18.08 10.04
N ASN A 159 16.85 19.13 9.24
CA ASN A 159 17.08 20.48 9.72
C ASN A 159 15.80 21.30 9.51
N ILE A 160 15.38 22.01 10.53
CA ILE A 160 14.20 22.87 10.46
C ILE A 160 14.57 24.33 10.68
N LYS A 161 13.74 25.22 10.11
CA LYS A 161 13.72 26.64 10.43
C LYS A 161 12.41 26.98 11.15
N ARG A 162 12.52 27.48 12.37
CA ARG A 162 11.38 27.86 13.20
C ARG A 162 11.19 29.38 13.17
N ARG A 163 9.94 29.82 13.08
CA ARG A 163 9.59 31.22 13.09
C ARG A 163 10.06 31.86 14.43
N GLY A 164 10.74 32.99 14.34
CA GLY A 164 11.26 33.68 15.52
C GLY A 164 12.64 33.20 16.01
N GLN A 165 13.20 32.17 15.38
CA GLN A 165 14.57 31.71 15.65
C GLN A 165 15.46 31.94 14.43
N LEU A 166 16.66 32.50 14.67
CA LEU A 166 17.63 32.75 13.59
C LEU A 166 18.39 31.50 13.19
N GLU A 167 18.62 30.60 14.13
CA GLU A 167 19.40 29.39 13.92
C GLU A 167 18.57 28.26 13.35
N ILE A 168 19.23 27.40 12.61
CA ILE A 168 18.67 26.11 12.10
C ILE A 168 18.73 25.11 13.23
N ILE A 169 17.64 24.38 13.45
CA ILE A 169 17.52 23.40 14.51
C ILE A 169 17.65 22.00 13.90
N PRO A 170 18.70 21.24 14.25
CA PRO A 170 18.84 19.86 13.80
C PRO A 170 18.02 18.91 14.67
N PHE A 171 17.39 17.92 14.05
CA PHE A 171 16.71 16.79 14.70
C PHE A 171 17.17 15.46 14.12
N ALA A 172 17.51 14.52 14.98
CA ALA A 172 17.71 13.11 14.64
C ALA A 172 16.47 12.35 15.12
N ILE A 173 15.60 11.98 14.20
CA ILE A 173 14.30 11.39 14.53
C ILE A 173 14.37 9.89 14.26
N LYS A 174 14.13 9.09 15.29
CA LYS A 174 13.96 7.64 15.13
C LYS A 174 12.55 7.38 14.64
N ARG A 175 12.43 6.80 13.44
CA ARG A 175 11.13 6.43 12.86
C ARG A 175 10.44 5.39 13.73
N ASP A 176 9.12 5.53 13.85
CA ASP A 176 8.28 4.62 14.62
C ASP A 176 6.94 4.42 13.90
N ASP A 177 6.12 3.49 14.39
CA ASP A 177 4.78 3.29 13.86
C ASP A 177 3.90 4.49 14.19
N ILE A 178 3.30 5.03 13.17
CA ILE A 178 2.37 6.16 13.26
C ILE A 178 0.98 5.61 13.01
N PRO A 179 0.08 5.67 14.00
CA PRO A 179 -1.26 5.12 13.86
C PRO A 179 -2.06 5.87 12.79
N LEU A 180 -2.79 5.10 12.00
CA LEU A 180 -3.80 5.57 11.05
C LEU A 180 -5.16 5.11 11.58
N TYR A 181 -5.74 5.91 12.47
CA TYR A 181 -7.03 5.57 13.05
C TYR A 181 -8.11 5.37 12.00
N SER A 182 -8.87 4.31 12.17
CA SER A 182 -10.04 3.96 11.34
C SER A 182 -11.34 4.39 12.00
N VAL A 183 -11.32 4.65 13.32
CA VAL A 183 -12.44 5.12 14.12
C VAL A 183 -12.16 6.54 14.63
N ASP A 184 -12.55 7.55 13.84
CA ASP A 184 -12.24 8.95 14.14
C ASP A 184 -13.12 9.55 15.24
N VAL A 185 -14.37 9.11 15.30
CA VAL A 185 -15.39 9.73 16.16
C VAL A 185 -16.05 8.67 17.03
N GLY A 186 -16.10 8.95 18.32
CA GLY A 186 -16.90 8.25 19.31
C GLY A 186 -17.44 9.27 20.29
N ILE A 187 -18.74 9.64 20.18
CA ILE A 187 -19.37 10.66 21.00
C ILE A 187 -20.77 10.23 21.47
N ILE A 188 -21.24 10.77 22.58
CA ILE A 188 -22.64 10.67 22.98
C ILE A 188 -23.41 11.82 22.36
N LEU A 189 -24.47 11.47 21.64
CA LEU A 189 -25.52 12.38 21.18
C LEU A 189 -26.61 12.54 22.25
N GLN A 190 -27.64 13.34 21.95
CA GLN A 190 -28.81 13.47 22.84
C GLN A 190 -29.50 12.12 23.05
N ASN A 191 -30.12 11.93 24.21
CA ASN A 191 -30.91 10.74 24.57
C ASN A 191 -30.11 9.44 24.65
N ASP A 192 -28.94 9.46 25.24
CA ASP A 192 -28.08 8.30 25.51
C ASP A 192 -27.71 7.49 24.25
N ILE A 193 -27.62 8.16 23.11
CA ILE A 193 -27.25 7.56 21.85
C ILE A 193 -25.75 7.77 21.61
N GLY A 194 -24.97 6.69 21.58
CA GLY A 194 -23.60 6.69 21.10
C GLY A 194 -23.56 6.79 19.58
N TYR A 195 -22.60 7.52 19.07
CA TYR A 195 -22.30 7.61 17.64
C TYR A 195 -20.84 7.29 17.42
N ILE A 196 -20.59 6.29 16.57
CA ILE A 196 -19.24 5.88 16.16
C ILE A 196 -19.16 5.90 14.64
N LYS A 197 -18.13 6.55 14.10
CA LYS A 197 -17.85 6.56 12.66
C LYS A 197 -16.61 5.72 12.35
N ILE A 198 -16.76 4.77 11.42
CA ILE A 198 -15.72 3.88 10.95
C ILE A 198 -15.41 4.18 9.49
N ASN A 199 -14.20 4.63 9.22
CA ASN A 199 -13.79 5.08 7.90
C ASN A 199 -13.33 3.93 6.98
N ARG A 200 -12.86 2.81 7.57
CA ARG A 200 -12.42 1.59 6.87
C ARG A 200 -12.33 0.42 7.85
N PHE A 201 -12.12 -0.79 7.34
CA PHE A 201 -11.87 -1.98 8.16
C PHE A 201 -10.38 -2.36 8.11
N ALA A 202 -9.53 -1.60 8.83
CA ALA A 202 -8.11 -1.90 9.04
C ALA A 202 -7.91 -2.96 10.13
N ALA A 203 -6.69 -3.49 10.26
CA ALA A 203 -6.36 -4.48 11.28
C ALA A 203 -6.66 -4.03 12.72
N THR A 204 -6.60 -2.72 12.98
CA THR A 204 -6.82 -2.11 14.30
C THR A 204 -8.27 -1.69 14.56
N THR A 205 -9.15 -1.75 13.54
CA THR A 205 -10.50 -1.15 13.61
C THR A 205 -11.37 -1.77 14.70
N TYR A 206 -11.29 -3.08 14.90
CA TYR A 206 -12.06 -3.76 15.94
C TYR A 206 -11.69 -3.24 17.33
N ASP A 207 -10.40 -3.20 17.64
CA ASP A 207 -9.91 -2.73 18.94
C ASP A 207 -10.25 -1.26 19.17
N GLU A 208 -10.08 -0.42 18.13
CA GLU A 208 -10.45 1.01 18.17
C GLU A 208 -11.94 1.19 18.41
N MET A 209 -12.81 0.40 17.74
CA MET A 209 -14.24 0.44 17.94
C MET A 209 -14.62 0.03 19.38
N MET A 210 -14.06 -1.07 19.87
CA MET A 210 -14.36 -1.57 21.21
C MET A 210 -13.90 -0.61 22.32
N GLU A 211 -12.77 0.06 22.14
CA GLU A 211 -12.32 1.12 23.04
C GLU A 211 -13.36 2.25 23.11
N LYS A 212 -13.90 2.70 21.94
CA LYS A 212 -14.93 3.73 21.90
C LYS A 212 -16.25 3.25 22.48
N VAL A 213 -16.70 2.02 22.15
CA VAL A 213 -17.92 1.42 22.71
C VAL A 213 -17.87 1.39 24.24
N ASN A 214 -16.78 0.87 24.80
CA ASN A 214 -16.60 0.79 26.25
C ASN A 214 -16.66 2.18 26.91
N SER A 215 -15.92 3.15 26.35
CA SER A 215 -15.92 4.53 26.86
C SER A 215 -17.32 5.19 26.80
N LEU A 216 -18.07 4.93 25.72
CA LEU A 216 -19.42 5.45 25.57
C LEU A 216 -20.42 4.75 26.51
N GLN A 217 -20.26 3.44 26.76
CA GLN A 217 -21.06 2.71 27.75
C GLN A 217 -20.82 3.22 29.16
N GLU A 218 -19.57 3.46 29.55
CA GLU A 218 -19.24 4.09 30.83
C GLU A 218 -19.85 5.49 30.98
N SER A 219 -20.02 6.19 29.85
CA SER A 219 -20.66 7.50 29.76
C SER A 219 -22.21 7.43 29.69
N GLY A 220 -22.80 6.23 29.79
CA GLY A 220 -24.27 6.04 29.87
C GLY A 220 -24.94 5.74 28.53
N MET A 221 -24.21 5.34 27.49
CA MET A 221 -24.80 4.94 26.20
C MET A 221 -25.75 3.76 26.35
N GLN A 222 -26.97 3.90 25.79
CA GLN A 222 -27.98 2.84 25.73
C GLN A 222 -28.26 2.36 24.29
N LYS A 223 -27.91 3.16 23.29
CA LYS A 223 -28.14 2.90 21.87
C LYS A 223 -26.92 3.33 21.07
N LEU A 224 -26.66 2.65 19.98
CA LEU A 224 -25.51 2.94 19.11
C LEU A 224 -25.97 3.24 17.68
N ILE A 225 -25.42 4.29 17.11
CA ILE A 225 -25.40 4.57 15.67
C ILE A 225 -24.00 4.29 15.17
N LEU A 226 -23.87 3.28 14.30
CA LEU A 226 -22.63 2.95 13.62
C LEU A 226 -22.67 3.55 12.21
N ASP A 227 -21.82 4.54 11.94
CA ASP A 227 -21.75 5.22 10.64
C ASP A 227 -20.65 4.65 9.78
N LEU A 228 -21.05 3.97 8.70
CA LEU A 228 -20.16 3.40 7.68
C LEU A 228 -20.17 4.18 6.37
N ARG A 229 -20.76 5.36 6.33
CA ARG A 229 -20.83 6.17 5.10
C ARG A 229 -19.44 6.61 4.66
N GLY A 230 -19.13 6.35 3.38
CA GLY A 230 -17.82 6.61 2.80
C GLY A 230 -16.74 5.57 3.16
N ASN A 231 -17.11 4.50 3.85
CA ASN A 231 -16.20 3.38 4.13
C ASN A 231 -16.05 2.52 2.85
N PRO A 232 -14.82 2.39 2.31
CA PRO A 232 -14.58 1.60 1.10
C PRO A 232 -14.47 0.09 1.35
N GLY A 233 -14.54 -0.36 2.61
CA GLY A 233 -14.30 -1.75 3.02
C GLY A 233 -12.98 -1.93 3.75
N GLY A 234 -12.36 -3.11 3.60
CA GLY A 234 -11.13 -3.50 4.25
C GLY A 234 -11.05 -4.99 4.52
N TYR A 235 -10.48 -5.40 5.64
CA TYR A 235 -10.37 -6.80 6.02
C TYR A 235 -11.72 -7.42 6.39
N LEU A 236 -12.10 -8.48 5.66
CA LEU A 236 -13.34 -9.21 5.91
C LEU A 236 -13.40 -9.79 7.32
N HIS A 237 -12.29 -10.36 7.82
CA HIS A 237 -12.26 -10.93 9.17
C HIS A 237 -12.49 -9.89 10.27
N ILE A 238 -12.05 -8.64 10.07
CA ILE A 238 -12.32 -7.53 11.00
C ILE A 238 -13.81 -7.16 10.97
N ALA A 239 -14.41 -7.07 9.77
CA ALA A 239 -15.83 -6.83 9.64
C ALA A 239 -16.66 -7.94 10.31
N ASN A 240 -16.24 -9.21 10.17
CA ASN A 240 -16.89 -10.35 10.82
C ASN A 240 -16.80 -10.25 12.35
N GLN A 241 -15.60 -9.96 12.91
CA GLN A 241 -15.44 -9.76 14.35
C GLN A 241 -16.37 -8.65 14.89
N MET A 242 -16.50 -7.57 14.14
CA MET A 242 -17.38 -6.47 14.52
C MET A 242 -18.86 -6.85 14.42
N CYS A 243 -19.27 -7.63 13.42
CA CYS A 243 -20.64 -8.14 13.30
C CYS A 243 -20.99 -9.09 14.44
N ASP A 244 -20.06 -9.89 14.89
CA ASP A 244 -20.22 -10.86 15.98
C ASP A 244 -20.61 -10.19 17.31
N GLU A 245 -20.20 -8.93 17.54
CA GLU A 245 -20.63 -8.15 18.70
C GLU A 245 -22.14 -7.81 18.73
N PHE A 246 -22.81 -7.94 17.59
CA PHE A 246 -24.24 -7.58 17.44
C PHE A 246 -25.14 -8.80 17.20
N LEU A 247 -24.56 -9.96 16.91
CA LEU A 247 -25.28 -11.17 16.57
C LEU A 247 -25.21 -12.20 17.68
N LYS A 248 -26.11 -13.18 17.65
CA LYS A 248 -26.07 -14.30 18.59
C LYS A 248 -25.14 -15.37 18.09
N ASP A 249 -24.56 -16.13 19.03
CA ASP A 249 -23.72 -17.27 18.72
C ASP A 249 -24.37 -18.21 17.69
N GLY A 250 -23.64 -18.53 16.63
CA GLY A 250 -24.08 -19.47 15.60
C GLY A 250 -24.90 -18.84 14.46
N GLU A 251 -25.13 -17.53 14.46
CA GLU A 251 -25.73 -16.84 13.30
C GLU A 251 -24.69 -16.72 12.17
N LEU A 252 -25.11 -17.06 10.94
CA LEU A 252 -24.25 -17.00 9.76
C LEU A 252 -24.05 -15.55 9.32
N ILE A 253 -22.80 -15.12 9.18
CA ILE A 253 -22.46 -13.78 8.69
C ILE A 253 -22.12 -13.82 7.20
N VAL A 254 -21.26 -14.74 6.77
CA VAL A 254 -20.83 -14.93 5.37
C VAL A 254 -20.71 -16.41 5.05
#